data_1457460e578c84b4d8ff5f481e2d59de
#
_entry.id   1457460e578c84b4d8ff5f481e2d59de
#
_cell.length_a   1.000
_cell.length_b   1.000
_cell.length_c   1.000
_cell.angle_alpha   90.00
_cell.angle_beta   90.00
_cell.angle_gamma   90.00
#
_symmetry.space_group_name_H-M   'P 1'
#
loop_
_entity.id
_entity.type
_entity.pdbx_description
1 polymer ?
#
loop_
_entity_poly.entity_id
_entity_poly.type
_entity_poly.pdbx_seq_one_letter_code
_entity_poly.pdbx_strand_id
1 'polypeptide(L)'
;LVEFIRVADPTVRVLKLLRGEIDLIQNDLPAELISYLEEEETIRVEEAPGSNFSYLGFNLEDPVTGKLEVRQAIAHAIDRKAIIRFALGDAARPASALLPADHWSGHPELDAYGYNPDLSRRLLQGLNPGGDRKLSISYKTSTDAVRVRLATIIQHQLGQVGIDVRLQSYDWGTFYGDIKAGRFQMFSLAWVGIKTPDIFRHIFHSQSLPPSGANRGRFSDPLVDRLIERAEASESMQAQASVFRELQTRLNELLPYIPLWYEDHVYAARSTVEGYRLASDGNYDGLEDVSVLATK
;
A
#
# COMPACT_ATOMS: atom_id res chain seq x y z
N LEU A 1 21.30 19.64 -16.14
CA LEU A 1 19.93 20.12 -15.94
C LEU A 1 18.98 18.92 -16.00
N VAL A 2 18.10 18.77 -15.01
CA VAL A 2 17.03 17.78 -14.99
C VAL A 2 15.69 18.51 -15.17
N GLU A 3 14.83 17.99 -16.04
CA GLU A 3 13.48 18.52 -16.29
C GLU A 3 12.45 17.43 -15.99
N PHE A 4 11.47 17.73 -15.11
CA PHE A 4 10.34 16.86 -14.82
C PHE A 4 9.14 17.22 -15.67
N ILE A 5 8.78 16.33 -16.60
CA ILE A 5 7.64 16.52 -17.51
C ILE A 5 6.43 15.75 -16.97
N ARG A 6 5.36 16.46 -16.63
CA ARG A 6 4.13 15.83 -16.16
C ARG A 6 3.34 15.23 -17.32
N VAL A 7 3.17 13.90 -17.32
CA VAL A 7 2.34 13.15 -18.27
C VAL A 7 1.47 12.17 -17.47
N ALA A 8 0.16 12.41 -17.43
CA ALA A 8 -0.75 11.63 -16.58
C ALA A 8 -0.99 10.20 -17.11
N ASP A 9 -1.12 10.05 -18.43
CA ASP A 9 -1.39 8.75 -19.05
C ASP A 9 -0.11 7.90 -19.17
N PRO A 10 -0.06 6.66 -18.65
CA PRO A 10 1.14 5.82 -18.69
C PRO A 10 1.52 5.39 -20.12
N THR A 11 0.54 5.17 -21.00
CA THR A 11 0.81 4.82 -22.41
C THR A 11 1.49 5.97 -23.12
N VAL A 12 1.02 7.19 -22.87
CA VAL A 12 1.65 8.40 -23.46
C VAL A 12 3.07 8.59 -22.91
N ARG A 13 3.33 8.27 -21.62
CA ARG A 13 4.70 8.29 -21.06
C ARG A 13 5.61 7.33 -21.81
N VAL A 14 5.18 6.09 -22.00
CA VAL A 14 5.93 5.07 -22.74
C VAL A 14 6.21 5.50 -24.16
N LEU A 15 5.21 6.03 -24.88
CA LEU A 15 5.41 6.53 -26.25
C LEU A 15 6.42 7.69 -26.32
N LYS A 16 6.44 8.57 -25.32
CA LYS A 16 7.44 9.66 -25.25
C LYS A 16 8.85 9.13 -25.00
N LEU A 17 8.99 8.13 -24.15
CA LEU A 17 10.29 7.46 -23.92
C LEU A 17 10.83 6.82 -25.21
N LEU A 18 10.00 6.05 -25.92
CA LEU A 18 10.37 5.40 -27.17
C LEU A 18 10.74 6.40 -28.28
N ARG A 19 10.08 7.56 -28.30
CA ARG A 19 10.38 8.64 -29.27
C ARG A 19 11.59 9.49 -28.89
N GLY A 20 12.15 9.29 -27.69
CA GLY A 20 13.25 10.11 -27.18
C GLY A 20 12.83 11.52 -26.79
N GLU A 21 11.54 11.75 -26.54
CA GLU A 21 11.03 13.02 -26.00
C GLU A 21 11.26 13.15 -24.49
N ILE A 22 11.50 12.03 -23.82
CA ILE A 22 11.96 11.92 -22.44
C ILE A 22 13.00 10.80 -22.34
N ASP A 23 13.87 10.85 -21.33
CA ASP A 23 15.00 9.93 -21.18
C ASP A 23 14.74 8.83 -20.16
N LEU A 24 13.86 9.07 -19.17
CA LEU A 24 13.60 8.16 -18.06
C LEU A 24 12.16 8.29 -17.56
N ILE A 25 11.57 7.16 -17.18
CA ILE A 25 10.30 7.06 -16.46
C ILE A 25 10.56 6.27 -15.17
N GLN A 26 10.00 6.70 -14.05
CA GLN A 26 10.02 5.93 -12.80
C GLN A 26 8.60 5.73 -12.27
N ASN A 27 8.28 4.49 -11.93
CA ASN A 27 7.01 4.05 -11.32
C ASN A 27 5.73 4.36 -12.16
N ASP A 28 4.60 4.00 -11.60
CA ASP A 28 3.25 4.23 -12.15
C ASP A 28 3.08 3.68 -13.59
N LEU A 29 3.68 2.55 -13.87
CA LEU A 29 3.51 1.79 -15.12
C LEU A 29 2.70 0.50 -14.84
N PRO A 30 1.65 0.22 -15.63
CA PRO A 30 1.03 -1.11 -15.66
C PRO A 30 2.02 -2.21 -16.06
N ALA A 31 1.87 -3.40 -15.50
CA ALA A 31 2.76 -4.54 -15.78
C ALA A 31 2.89 -4.85 -17.28
N GLU A 32 1.80 -4.70 -18.02
CA GLU A 32 1.78 -4.93 -19.47
C GLU A 32 2.69 -3.95 -20.24
N LEU A 33 2.83 -2.70 -19.74
CA LEU A 33 3.74 -1.72 -20.34
C LEU A 33 5.19 -1.95 -19.91
N ILE A 34 5.43 -2.47 -18.71
CA ILE A 34 6.76 -2.88 -18.25
C ILE A 34 7.27 -4.01 -19.13
N SER A 35 6.48 -5.09 -19.27
CA SER A 35 6.84 -6.23 -20.12
C SER A 35 7.07 -5.82 -21.60
N TYR A 36 6.28 -4.88 -22.11
CA TYR A 36 6.50 -4.34 -23.45
C TYR A 36 7.86 -3.62 -23.57
N LEU A 37 8.22 -2.80 -22.55
CA LEU A 37 9.50 -2.07 -22.55
C LEU A 37 10.71 -2.99 -22.36
N GLU A 38 10.57 -4.13 -21.68
CA GLU A 38 11.62 -5.15 -21.53
C GLU A 38 12.00 -5.82 -22.87
N GLU A 39 11.07 -5.85 -23.84
CA GLU A 39 11.31 -6.38 -25.18
C GLU A 39 12.00 -5.38 -26.12
N GLU A 40 12.11 -4.09 -25.73
CA GLU A 40 12.67 -3.03 -26.55
C GLU A 40 14.19 -2.88 -26.36
N GLU A 41 14.99 -3.19 -27.40
CA GLU A 41 16.46 -3.17 -27.37
C GLU A 41 17.07 -1.81 -26.97
N THR A 42 16.34 -0.71 -27.18
CA THR A 42 16.79 0.66 -26.90
C THR A 42 16.42 1.15 -25.50
N ILE A 43 15.71 0.33 -24.75
CA ILE A 43 15.23 0.66 -23.40
C ILE A 43 15.85 -0.32 -22.39
N ARG A 44 16.26 0.19 -21.27
CA ARG A 44 16.66 -0.59 -20.10
C ARG A 44 15.56 -0.45 -19.05
N VAL A 45 15.06 -1.58 -18.54
CA VAL A 45 14.14 -1.65 -17.42
C VAL A 45 14.87 -2.24 -16.23
N GLU A 46 14.75 -1.62 -15.07
CA GLU A 46 15.28 -2.15 -13.83
C GLU A 46 14.23 -2.03 -12.72
N GLU A 47 14.18 -3.06 -11.88
CA GLU A 47 13.31 -3.14 -10.71
C GLU A 47 14.14 -3.22 -9.43
N ALA A 48 13.63 -2.62 -8.35
CA ALA A 48 14.24 -2.71 -7.03
C ALA A 48 13.16 -2.78 -5.94
N PRO A 49 13.43 -3.50 -4.84
CA PRO A 49 12.53 -3.56 -3.71
C PRO A 49 12.19 -2.16 -3.17
N GLY A 50 10.89 -1.85 -3.14
CA GLY A 50 10.37 -0.59 -2.63
C GLY A 50 9.80 -0.69 -1.21
N SER A 51 9.58 0.45 -0.57
CA SER A 51 8.96 0.58 0.75
C SER A 51 7.55 1.16 0.71
N ASN A 52 6.99 1.39 -0.48
CA ASN A 52 5.63 1.89 -0.63
C ASN A 52 4.63 0.85 -0.11
N PHE A 53 3.93 1.17 0.97
CA PHE A 53 3.06 0.26 1.69
C PHE A 53 1.60 0.43 1.30
N SER A 54 1.06 -0.53 0.55
CA SER A 54 -0.36 -0.60 0.18
C SER A 54 -1.18 -1.32 1.25
N TYR A 55 -2.36 -0.77 1.57
CA TYR A 55 -3.21 -1.26 2.64
C TYR A 55 -4.70 -1.01 2.42
N LEU A 56 -5.53 -1.78 3.12
CA LEU A 56 -6.93 -1.43 3.37
C LEU A 56 -7.06 -0.76 4.74
N GLY A 57 -7.71 0.40 4.76
CA GLY A 57 -8.03 1.13 5.98
C GLY A 57 -9.53 1.04 6.29
N PHE A 58 -9.88 1.12 7.56
CA PHE A 58 -11.25 1.00 8.07
C PHE A 58 -11.64 2.16 8.96
N ASN A 59 -12.90 2.54 8.94
CA ASN A 59 -13.48 3.37 9.97
C ASN A 59 -13.81 2.48 11.19
N LEU A 60 -13.08 2.65 12.28
CA LEU A 60 -13.22 1.80 13.46
C LEU A 60 -14.37 2.23 14.38
N GLU A 61 -14.96 3.41 14.15
CA GLU A 61 -16.22 3.82 14.77
C GLU A 61 -17.46 3.28 14.05
N ASP A 62 -17.30 2.72 12.84
CA ASP A 62 -18.40 2.13 12.09
C ASP A 62 -18.86 0.80 12.75
N PRO A 63 -20.18 0.56 12.91
CA PRO A 63 -20.68 -0.61 13.62
C PRO A 63 -20.37 -1.95 12.93
N VAL A 64 -19.98 -1.92 11.67
CA VAL A 64 -19.60 -3.11 10.88
C VAL A 64 -18.07 -3.25 10.87
N THR A 65 -17.35 -2.29 10.30
CA THR A 65 -15.89 -2.37 10.12
C THR A 65 -15.10 -2.12 11.41
N GLY A 66 -15.73 -1.57 12.44
CA GLY A 66 -15.20 -1.50 13.80
C GLY A 66 -15.05 -2.86 14.49
N LYS A 67 -15.74 -3.91 14.03
CA LYS A 67 -15.62 -5.26 14.58
C LYS A 67 -14.34 -5.93 14.06
N LEU A 68 -13.52 -6.43 14.99
CA LEU A 68 -12.25 -7.08 14.66
C LEU A 68 -12.48 -8.32 13.77
N GLU A 69 -13.46 -9.12 14.07
CA GLU A 69 -13.80 -10.34 13.33
C GLU A 69 -14.16 -10.07 11.86
N VAL A 70 -14.79 -8.91 11.58
CA VAL A 70 -15.07 -8.46 10.20
C VAL A 70 -13.75 -8.17 9.48
N ARG A 71 -12.83 -7.44 10.12
CA ARG A 71 -11.54 -7.11 9.52
C ARG A 71 -10.67 -8.37 9.32
N GLN A 72 -10.68 -9.29 10.28
CA GLN A 72 -10.01 -10.59 10.16
C GLN A 72 -10.60 -11.43 9.02
N ALA A 73 -11.92 -11.47 8.90
CA ALA A 73 -12.57 -12.16 7.79
C ALA A 73 -12.16 -11.57 6.43
N ILE A 74 -12.12 -10.24 6.31
CA ILE A 74 -11.63 -9.55 5.12
C ILE A 74 -10.16 -9.91 4.85
N ALA A 75 -9.30 -9.89 5.88
CA ALA A 75 -7.88 -10.19 5.74
C ALA A 75 -7.62 -11.61 5.21
N HIS A 76 -8.40 -12.59 5.67
CA HIS A 76 -8.31 -13.98 5.22
C HIS A 76 -8.98 -14.24 3.86
N ALA A 77 -9.88 -13.36 3.40
CA ALA A 77 -10.55 -13.49 2.11
C ALA A 77 -9.70 -13.01 0.93
N ILE A 78 -8.62 -12.25 1.17
CA ILE A 78 -7.81 -11.62 0.11
C ILE A 78 -6.60 -12.49 -0.22
N ASP A 79 -6.55 -13.02 -1.43
CA ASP A 79 -5.38 -13.70 -1.99
C ASP A 79 -4.38 -12.69 -2.53
N ARG A 80 -3.52 -12.19 -1.63
CA ARG A 80 -2.48 -11.20 -1.97
C ARG A 80 -1.49 -11.73 -2.99
N LYS A 81 -1.12 -13.03 -2.88
CA LYS A 81 -0.14 -13.63 -3.79
C LYS A 81 -0.69 -13.70 -5.22
N ALA A 82 -1.96 -14.07 -5.38
CA ALA A 82 -2.58 -14.07 -6.70
C ALA A 82 -2.71 -12.64 -7.27
N ILE A 83 -3.05 -11.65 -6.44
CA ILE A 83 -3.11 -10.25 -6.89
C ILE A 83 -1.72 -9.76 -7.33
N ILE A 84 -0.68 -10.01 -6.55
CA ILE A 84 0.70 -9.63 -6.87
C ILE A 84 1.10 -10.25 -8.21
N ARG A 85 0.91 -11.57 -8.35
CA ARG A 85 1.31 -12.30 -9.55
C ARG A 85 0.54 -11.86 -10.80
N PHE A 86 -0.78 -11.77 -10.73
CA PHE A 86 -1.62 -11.63 -11.94
C PHE A 86 -2.09 -10.20 -12.22
N ALA A 87 -2.05 -9.32 -11.25
CA ALA A 87 -2.48 -7.93 -11.43
C ALA A 87 -1.33 -6.92 -11.33
N LEU A 88 -0.25 -7.26 -10.61
CA LEU A 88 0.92 -6.40 -10.44
C LEU A 88 2.19 -6.93 -11.16
N GLY A 89 2.10 -8.07 -11.87
CA GLY A 89 3.22 -8.62 -12.63
C GLY A 89 4.43 -8.98 -11.76
N ASP A 90 4.20 -9.45 -10.54
CA ASP A 90 5.21 -9.74 -9.51
C ASP A 90 6.00 -8.50 -9.00
N ALA A 91 5.67 -7.27 -9.43
CA ALA A 91 6.32 -6.03 -9.01
C ALA A 91 5.84 -5.56 -7.61
N ALA A 92 5.71 -6.49 -6.67
CA ALA A 92 5.36 -6.23 -5.27
C ALA A 92 5.67 -7.44 -4.39
N ARG A 93 5.78 -7.21 -3.08
CA ARG A 93 6.01 -8.26 -2.07
C ARG A 93 4.91 -8.21 -1.01
N PRO A 94 4.38 -9.36 -0.53
CA PRO A 94 3.37 -9.38 0.54
C PRO A 94 3.85 -8.62 1.77
N ALA A 95 2.98 -7.78 2.34
CA ALA A 95 3.27 -7.05 3.56
C ALA A 95 2.62 -7.73 4.78
N SER A 96 3.34 -7.81 5.89
CA SER A 96 2.83 -8.22 7.20
C SER A 96 2.64 -7.05 8.17
N ALA A 97 3.38 -5.95 7.95
CA ALA A 97 3.37 -4.74 8.79
C ALA A 97 3.51 -3.50 7.94
N LEU A 98 3.50 -2.32 8.58
CA LEU A 98 3.71 -1.02 7.92
C LEU A 98 5.14 -0.88 7.36
N LEU A 99 6.14 -1.35 8.11
CA LEU A 99 7.54 -1.34 7.70
C LEU A 99 7.98 -2.72 7.24
N PRO A 100 8.80 -2.81 6.18
CA PRO A 100 9.36 -4.07 5.73
C PRO A 100 10.18 -4.77 6.82
N ALA A 101 10.26 -6.10 6.75
CA ALA A 101 10.94 -6.93 7.74
C ALA A 101 12.44 -6.62 7.88
N ASP A 102 13.08 -6.18 6.82
CA ASP A 102 14.49 -5.78 6.73
C ASP A 102 14.76 -4.33 7.18
N HIS A 103 13.72 -3.55 7.44
CA HIS A 103 13.89 -2.23 8.05
C HIS A 103 14.41 -2.40 9.49
N TRP A 104 15.31 -1.51 9.96
CA TRP A 104 15.92 -1.60 11.27
C TRP A 104 14.93 -1.68 12.45
N SER A 105 13.74 -1.11 12.30
CA SER A 105 12.61 -1.19 13.24
C SER A 105 11.48 -2.11 12.74
N GLY A 106 11.71 -2.88 11.67
CA GLY A 106 10.77 -3.87 11.15
C GLY A 106 10.61 -5.09 12.08
N HIS A 107 9.63 -5.93 11.77
CA HIS A 107 9.35 -7.14 12.53
C HIS A 107 9.49 -8.39 11.65
N PRO A 108 10.68 -9.02 11.60
CA PRO A 108 10.95 -10.13 10.67
C PRO A 108 10.13 -11.41 10.96
N GLU A 109 9.67 -11.58 12.19
CA GLU A 109 8.92 -12.77 12.64
C GLU A 109 7.39 -12.56 12.63
N LEU A 110 6.91 -11.41 12.13
CA LEU A 110 5.48 -11.11 12.11
C LEU A 110 4.80 -11.78 10.90
N ASP A 111 3.93 -12.73 11.17
CA ASP A 111 3.17 -13.42 10.15
C ASP A 111 2.07 -12.51 9.57
N ALA A 112 1.99 -12.48 8.24
CA ALA A 112 0.86 -11.88 7.55
C ALA A 112 -0.39 -12.78 7.69
N TYR A 113 -1.58 -12.16 7.65
CA TYR A 113 -2.84 -12.90 7.54
C TYR A 113 -2.86 -13.69 6.23
N GLY A 114 -2.77 -15.02 6.32
CA GLY A 114 -2.78 -15.90 5.16
C GLY A 114 -4.15 -15.97 4.50
N TYR A 115 -4.18 -16.19 3.17
CA TYR A 115 -5.41 -16.45 2.43
C TYR A 115 -6.07 -17.74 2.93
N ASN A 116 -7.25 -17.64 3.49
CA ASN A 116 -8.05 -18.74 4.02
C ASN A 116 -9.55 -18.41 3.96
N PRO A 117 -10.17 -18.57 2.79
CA PRO A 117 -11.59 -18.21 2.60
C PRO A 117 -12.55 -19.01 3.50
N ASP A 118 -12.19 -20.22 3.91
CA ASP A 118 -13.02 -21.00 4.81
C ASP A 118 -13.00 -20.46 6.25
N LEU A 119 -11.83 -19.99 6.72
CA LEU A 119 -11.74 -19.27 7.99
C LEU A 119 -12.52 -17.96 7.93
N SER A 120 -12.42 -17.21 6.82
CA SER A 120 -13.22 -16.01 6.60
C SER A 120 -14.71 -16.27 6.74
N ARG A 121 -15.23 -17.32 6.07
CA ARG A 121 -16.65 -17.70 6.16
C ARG A 121 -17.06 -18.07 7.59
N ARG A 122 -16.21 -18.81 8.32
CA ARG A 122 -16.49 -19.17 9.73
C ARG A 122 -16.59 -17.94 10.63
N LEU A 123 -15.68 -16.98 10.48
CA LEU A 123 -15.71 -15.70 11.23
C LEU A 123 -17.01 -14.93 10.95
N LEU A 124 -17.42 -14.85 9.69
CA LEU A 124 -18.66 -14.17 9.30
C LEU A 124 -19.92 -14.88 9.80
N GLN A 125 -19.95 -16.21 9.82
CA GLN A 125 -21.04 -17.00 10.39
C GLN A 125 -21.20 -16.75 11.89
N GLY A 126 -20.08 -16.61 12.64
CA GLY A 126 -20.10 -16.26 14.05
C GLY A 126 -20.74 -14.89 14.34
N LEU A 127 -20.65 -13.96 13.39
CA LEU A 127 -21.25 -12.62 13.51
C LEU A 127 -22.76 -12.59 13.16
N ASN A 128 -23.25 -13.55 12.40
CA ASN A 128 -24.65 -13.63 11.94
C ASN A 128 -25.13 -15.10 11.95
N PRO A 129 -25.37 -15.69 13.13
CA PRO A 129 -25.71 -17.10 13.27
C PRO A 129 -27.00 -17.51 12.53
N GLY A 130 -27.92 -16.57 12.27
CA GLY A 130 -29.21 -16.82 11.56
C GLY A 130 -29.09 -16.78 10.03
N GLY A 131 -27.96 -16.27 9.47
CA GLY A 131 -27.71 -16.27 8.02
C GLY A 131 -28.57 -15.35 7.16
N ASP A 132 -29.53 -14.64 7.75
CA ASP A 132 -30.56 -13.90 7.02
C ASP A 132 -30.12 -12.58 6.40
N ARG A 133 -28.94 -12.08 6.73
CA ARG A 133 -28.43 -10.80 6.22
C ARG A 133 -27.00 -10.93 5.72
N LYS A 134 -26.79 -10.68 4.43
CA LYS A 134 -25.43 -10.51 3.89
C LYS A 134 -24.80 -9.26 4.51
N LEU A 135 -23.56 -9.40 4.96
CA LEU A 135 -22.74 -8.27 5.39
C LEU A 135 -22.48 -7.38 4.18
N SER A 136 -22.85 -6.10 4.24
CA SER A 136 -22.61 -5.13 3.17
C SER A 136 -21.66 -4.04 3.64
N ILE A 137 -20.63 -3.74 2.83
CA ILE A 137 -19.58 -2.75 3.13
C ILE A 137 -19.38 -1.84 1.92
N SER A 138 -19.32 -0.53 2.16
CA SER A 138 -18.89 0.42 1.14
C SER A 138 -17.35 0.45 1.07
N TYR A 139 -16.82 0.35 -0.15
CA TYR A 139 -15.38 0.40 -0.41
C TYR A 139 -15.06 1.58 -1.32
N LYS A 140 -14.27 2.55 -0.83
CA LYS A 140 -13.88 3.76 -1.56
C LYS A 140 -12.48 3.64 -2.15
N THR A 141 -12.34 4.10 -3.39
CA THR A 141 -11.07 4.20 -4.12
C THR A 141 -11.05 5.43 -5.02
N SER A 142 -9.91 5.78 -5.59
CA SER A 142 -9.81 6.83 -6.60
C SER A 142 -10.29 6.34 -7.97
N THR A 143 -10.41 7.25 -8.95
CA THR A 143 -10.70 6.91 -10.35
C THR A 143 -9.48 6.46 -11.15
N ASP A 144 -8.32 6.30 -10.52
CA ASP A 144 -7.15 5.71 -11.15
C ASP A 144 -7.44 4.28 -11.61
N ALA A 145 -7.11 3.98 -12.87
CA ALA A 145 -7.50 2.72 -13.51
C ALA A 145 -6.91 1.49 -12.82
N VAL A 146 -5.66 1.56 -12.36
CA VAL A 146 -4.99 0.47 -11.63
C VAL A 146 -5.67 0.27 -10.26
N ARG A 147 -5.95 1.35 -9.54
CA ARG A 147 -6.61 1.30 -8.22
C ARG A 147 -8.04 0.76 -8.33
N VAL A 148 -8.79 1.13 -9.37
CA VAL A 148 -10.13 0.57 -9.63
C VAL A 148 -10.05 -0.91 -9.96
N ARG A 149 -9.09 -1.34 -10.82
CA ARG A 149 -8.87 -2.75 -11.16
C ARG A 149 -8.59 -3.59 -9.89
N LEU A 150 -7.66 -3.15 -9.04
CA LEU A 150 -7.33 -3.82 -7.78
C LEU A 150 -8.53 -3.88 -6.82
N ALA A 151 -9.26 -2.78 -6.69
CA ALA A 151 -10.46 -2.72 -5.86
C ALA A 151 -11.56 -3.67 -6.35
N THR A 152 -11.72 -3.84 -7.66
CA THR A 152 -12.67 -4.78 -8.28
C THR A 152 -12.29 -6.24 -8.00
N ILE A 153 -10.99 -6.56 -8.04
CA ILE A 153 -10.50 -7.90 -7.69
C ILE A 153 -10.79 -8.20 -6.21
N ILE A 154 -10.49 -7.26 -5.32
CA ILE A 154 -10.77 -7.39 -3.87
C ILE A 154 -12.28 -7.52 -3.64
N GLN A 155 -13.11 -6.71 -4.29
CA GLN A 155 -14.58 -6.83 -4.25
C GLN A 155 -15.04 -8.24 -4.62
N HIS A 156 -14.51 -8.78 -5.72
CA HIS A 156 -14.84 -10.13 -6.17
C HIS A 156 -14.46 -11.20 -5.12
N GLN A 157 -13.25 -11.15 -4.58
CA GLN A 157 -12.78 -12.11 -3.56
C GLN A 157 -13.62 -12.03 -2.28
N LEU A 158 -13.97 -10.83 -1.84
CA LEU A 158 -14.86 -10.62 -0.68
C LEU A 158 -16.28 -11.16 -0.95
N GLY A 159 -16.77 -11.02 -2.17
CA GLY A 159 -18.06 -11.60 -2.61
C GLY A 159 -18.08 -13.12 -2.51
N GLN A 160 -16.97 -13.81 -2.78
CA GLN A 160 -16.85 -15.28 -2.69
C GLN A 160 -17.00 -15.81 -1.26
N VAL A 161 -16.73 -15.00 -0.24
CA VAL A 161 -16.92 -15.36 1.17
C VAL A 161 -18.23 -14.83 1.75
N GLY A 162 -19.07 -14.14 0.95
CA GLY A 162 -20.39 -13.67 1.35
C GLY A 162 -20.44 -12.21 1.84
N ILE A 163 -19.40 -11.43 1.61
CA ILE A 163 -19.40 -9.98 1.87
C ILE A 163 -19.87 -9.25 0.60
N ASP A 164 -20.97 -8.51 0.69
CA ASP A 164 -21.46 -7.64 -0.38
C ASP A 164 -20.70 -6.30 -0.34
N VAL A 165 -19.83 -6.07 -1.31
CA VAL A 165 -19.00 -4.86 -1.37
C VAL A 165 -19.56 -3.89 -2.39
N ARG A 166 -19.94 -2.69 -1.94
CA ARG A 166 -20.34 -1.57 -2.80
C ARG A 166 -19.13 -0.70 -3.12
N LEU A 167 -18.51 -0.97 -4.27
CA LEU A 167 -17.36 -0.20 -4.74
C LEU A 167 -17.79 1.20 -5.18
N GLN A 168 -17.07 2.22 -4.72
CA GLN A 168 -17.31 3.63 -5.02
C GLN A 168 -15.98 4.29 -5.41
N SER A 169 -15.89 4.76 -6.65
CA SER A 169 -14.71 5.48 -7.14
C SER A 169 -15.02 6.96 -7.32
N TYR A 170 -14.08 7.82 -6.90
CA TYR A 170 -14.20 9.28 -6.96
C TYR A 170 -12.90 9.89 -7.47
N ASP A 171 -12.98 11.11 -8.01
CA ASP A 171 -11.78 11.91 -8.24
C ASP A 171 -10.96 12.05 -6.94
N TRP A 172 -9.66 12.30 -7.10
CA TRP A 172 -8.74 12.33 -5.96
C TRP A 172 -9.15 13.32 -4.86
N GLY A 173 -9.62 14.51 -5.23
CA GLY A 173 -10.01 15.55 -4.27
C GLY A 173 -11.19 15.11 -3.40
N THR A 174 -12.23 14.57 -4.02
CA THR A 174 -13.42 14.03 -3.35
C THR A 174 -13.08 12.80 -2.52
N PHE A 175 -12.37 11.83 -3.12
CA PHE A 175 -11.96 10.61 -2.43
C PHE A 175 -11.14 10.93 -1.17
N TYR A 176 -10.06 11.67 -1.31
CA TYR A 176 -9.17 11.99 -0.19
C TYR A 176 -9.83 12.91 0.85
N GLY A 177 -10.71 13.80 0.42
CA GLY A 177 -11.55 14.63 1.29
C GLY A 177 -12.46 13.79 2.17
N ASP A 178 -13.11 12.77 1.60
CA ASP A 178 -13.95 11.82 2.34
C ASP A 178 -13.14 10.99 3.36
N ILE A 179 -11.94 10.53 2.97
CA ILE A 179 -11.07 9.77 3.86
C ILE A 179 -10.65 10.64 5.07
N LYS A 180 -10.22 11.87 4.85
CA LYS A 180 -9.86 12.80 5.95
C LYS A 180 -11.04 13.10 6.86
N ALA A 181 -12.24 13.18 6.31
CA ALA A 181 -13.45 13.48 7.08
C ALA A 181 -14.08 12.25 7.77
N GLY A 182 -13.54 11.04 7.58
CA GLY A 182 -14.09 9.80 8.15
C GLY A 182 -15.36 9.28 7.44
N ARG A 183 -15.68 9.77 6.24
CA ARG A 183 -16.88 9.38 5.48
C ARG A 183 -16.65 8.12 4.63
N PHE A 184 -16.33 7.02 5.29
CA PHE A 184 -16.08 5.72 4.65
C PHE A 184 -16.31 4.58 5.64
N GLN A 185 -16.45 3.36 5.15
CA GLN A 185 -16.34 2.12 5.92
C GLN A 185 -14.99 1.46 5.66
N MET A 186 -14.62 1.29 4.38
CA MET A 186 -13.34 0.73 3.95
C MET A 186 -12.78 1.55 2.78
N PHE A 187 -11.47 1.68 2.70
CA PHE A 187 -10.76 2.30 1.59
C PHE A 187 -9.40 1.63 1.35
N SER A 188 -8.82 1.83 0.17
CA SER A 188 -7.42 1.48 -0.11
C SER A 188 -6.60 2.72 -0.41
N LEU A 189 -5.38 2.75 0.13
CA LEU A 189 -4.35 3.74 -0.14
C LEU A 189 -2.97 3.09 -0.05
N ALA A 190 -1.96 3.85 -0.43
CA ALA A 190 -0.57 3.52 -0.17
C ALA A 190 0.10 4.64 0.64
N TRP A 191 1.00 4.25 1.53
CA TRP A 191 1.99 5.13 2.12
C TRP A 191 3.24 5.09 1.27
N VAL A 192 3.69 6.24 0.84
CA VAL A 192 4.82 6.41 -0.09
C VAL A 192 5.98 7.08 0.64
N GLY A 193 7.19 6.59 0.40
CA GLY A 193 8.41 7.24 0.91
C GLY A 193 8.59 7.17 2.42
N ILE A 194 8.10 6.12 3.09
CA ILE A 194 8.34 5.92 4.53
C ILE A 194 9.80 5.56 4.74
N LYS A 195 10.51 6.39 5.53
CA LYS A 195 11.94 6.19 5.86
C LYS A 195 12.15 5.87 7.34
N THR A 196 11.27 6.33 8.21
CA THR A 196 11.47 6.32 9.66
C THR A 196 10.21 5.87 10.41
N PRO A 197 10.35 5.31 11.61
CA PRO A 197 9.23 4.76 12.38
C PRO A 197 8.37 5.83 13.10
N ASP A 198 8.70 7.12 13.04
CA ASP A 198 7.85 8.21 13.49
C ASP A 198 6.49 8.24 12.79
N ILE A 199 6.40 7.62 11.62
CA ILE A 199 5.15 7.37 10.90
C ILE A 199 4.09 6.65 11.77
N PHE A 200 4.49 5.79 12.72
CA PHE A 200 3.55 5.08 13.59
C PHE A 200 2.74 6.06 14.44
N ARG A 201 3.35 7.11 15.01
CA ARG A 201 2.62 8.16 15.73
C ARG A 201 1.63 8.85 14.82
N HIS A 202 2.08 9.25 13.66
CA HIS A 202 1.26 9.99 12.70
C HIS A 202 0.00 9.23 12.26
N ILE A 203 0.09 7.89 12.16
CA ILE A 203 -0.99 7.03 11.66
C ILE A 203 -1.86 6.43 12.77
N PHE A 204 -1.26 5.99 13.88
CA PHE A 204 -1.93 5.12 14.85
C PHE A 204 -2.12 5.72 16.25
N HIS A 205 -1.42 6.80 16.60
CA HIS A 205 -1.64 7.42 17.90
C HIS A 205 -3.06 8.03 17.97
N SER A 206 -3.76 7.83 19.08
CA SER A 206 -5.16 8.26 19.23
C SER A 206 -5.37 9.77 19.06
N GLN A 207 -4.36 10.58 19.38
CA GLN A 207 -4.38 12.05 19.20
C GLN A 207 -4.04 12.49 17.76
N SER A 208 -3.56 11.60 16.89
CA SER A 208 -3.15 11.95 15.53
C SER A 208 -4.31 11.96 14.54
N LEU A 209 -5.45 12.50 14.95
CA LEU A 209 -6.61 12.64 14.07
C LEU A 209 -6.39 13.72 13.00
N PRO A 210 -6.98 13.58 11.80
CA PRO A 210 -7.01 14.68 10.83
C PRO A 210 -7.65 15.96 11.42
N PRO A 211 -7.15 17.17 11.10
CA PRO A 211 -6.12 17.46 10.10
C PRO A 211 -4.68 17.37 10.60
N SER A 212 -4.45 17.26 11.93
CA SER A 212 -3.11 17.32 12.53
C SER A 212 -2.30 16.05 12.34
N GLY A 213 -2.97 14.91 12.11
CA GLY A 213 -2.36 13.61 11.86
C GLY A 213 -3.11 12.83 10.78
N ALA A 214 -2.79 11.55 10.68
CA ALA A 214 -3.35 10.67 9.66
C ALA A 214 -4.00 9.40 10.23
N ASN A 215 -4.40 9.41 11.49
CA ASN A 215 -5.27 8.40 12.08
C ASN A 215 -6.70 8.53 11.50
N ARG A 216 -6.83 8.22 10.21
CA ARG A 216 -8.06 8.40 9.44
C ARG A 216 -9.15 7.43 9.88
N GLY A 217 -8.73 6.25 10.37
CA GLY A 217 -9.61 5.18 10.84
C GLY A 217 -10.19 5.39 12.24
N ARG A 218 -9.83 6.48 12.93
CA ARG A 218 -10.26 6.77 14.31
C ARG A 218 -9.84 5.67 15.29
N PHE A 219 -8.70 5.06 15.03
CA PHE A 219 -8.12 4.02 15.87
C PHE A 219 -7.74 4.59 17.25
N SER A 220 -8.03 3.85 18.31
CA SER A 220 -7.64 4.18 19.67
C SER A 220 -7.39 2.90 20.48
N ASP A 221 -6.18 2.75 20.95
CA ASP A 221 -5.77 1.69 21.89
C ASP A 221 -4.72 2.26 22.84
N PRO A 222 -4.98 2.32 24.16
CA PRO A 222 -4.05 2.91 25.13
C PRO A 222 -2.70 2.21 25.22
N LEU A 223 -2.61 0.93 24.83
CA LEU A 223 -1.33 0.23 24.81
C LEU A 223 -0.51 0.65 23.61
N VAL A 224 -1.15 0.83 22.44
CA VAL A 224 -0.48 1.33 21.23
C VAL A 224 0.06 2.75 21.48
N ASP A 225 -0.71 3.64 22.09
CA ASP A 225 -0.25 4.99 22.43
C ASP A 225 1.00 4.94 23.32
N ARG A 226 0.97 4.15 24.42
CA ARG A 226 2.13 3.98 25.30
C ARG A 226 3.34 3.33 24.62
N LEU A 227 3.12 2.39 23.68
CA LEU A 227 4.22 1.77 22.94
C LEU A 227 4.90 2.78 22.00
N ILE A 228 4.13 3.62 21.33
CA ILE A 228 4.65 4.72 20.51
C ILE A 228 5.48 5.67 21.35
N GLU A 229 4.94 6.15 22.48
CA GLU A 229 5.61 7.08 23.39
C GLU A 229 6.89 6.47 23.99
N ARG A 230 6.84 5.18 24.37
CA ARG A 230 8.01 4.45 24.88
C ARG A 230 9.10 4.27 23.79
N ALA A 231 8.71 4.02 22.56
CA ALA A 231 9.67 3.91 21.45
C ALA A 231 10.38 5.24 21.22
N GLU A 232 9.64 6.34 21.21
CA GLU A 232 10.22 7.68 21.02
C GLU A 232 11.11 8.14 22.17
N ALA A 233 10.80 7.71 23.39
CA ALA A 233 11.61 8.00 24.58
C ALA A 233 12.83 7.05 24.74
N SER A 234 13.00 6.06 23.88
CA SER A 234 14.09 5.07 23.98
C SER A 234 15.44 5.71 23.60
N GLU A 235 16.46 5.51 24.44
CA GLU A 235 17.79 6.12 24.28
C GLU A 235 18.68 5.46 23.22
N SER A 236 18.34 4.24 22.77
CA SER A 236 19.13 3.50 21.77
C SER A 236 18.26 2.92 20.67
N MET A 237 18.81 2.83 19.46
CA MET A 237 18.14 2.19 18.33
C MET A 237 17.71 0.75 18.63
N GLN A 238 18.51 -0.02 19.38
CA GLN A 238 18.18 -1.40 19.71
C GLN A 238 16.96 -1.48 20.64
N ALA A 239 16.91 -0.63 21.67
CA ALA A 239 15.75 -0.54 22.57
C ALA A 239 14.50 -0.07 21.80
N GLN A 240 14.66 0.94 20.96
CA GLN A 240 13.60 1.48 20.10
C GLN A 240 13.05 0.41 19.14
N ALA A 241 13.93 -0.35 18.46
CA ALA A 241 13.54 -1.44 17.57
C ALA A 241 12.74 -2.53 18.29
N SER A 242 13.13 -2.87 19.53
CA SER A 242 12.38 -3.85 20.35
C SER A 242 10.95 -3.37 20.63
N VAL A 243 10.79 -2.10 21.00
CA VAL A 243 9.47 -1.53 21.28
C VAL A 243 8.62 -1.45 19.99
N PHE A 244 9.22 -1.11 18.86
CA PHE A 244 8.50 -1.12 17.57
C PHE A 244 8.04 -2.51 17.14
N ARG A 245 8.76 -3.58 17.51
CA ARG A 245 8.27 -4.95 17.28
C ARG A 245 7.05 -5.26 18.14
N GLU A 246 7.08 -4.93 19.44
CA GLU A 246 5.90 -5.06 20.30
C GLU A 246 4.70 -4.28 19.75
N LEU A 247 4.93 -3.05 19.28
CA LEU A 247 3.91 -2.21 18.67
C LEU A 247 3.32 -2.86 17.41
N GLN A 248 4.16 -3.39 16.51
CA GLN A 248 3.70 -4.03 15.27
C GLN A 248 2.93 -5.33 15.56
N THR A 249 3.36 -6.12 16.56
CA THR A 249 2.58 -7.26 17.03
C THR A 249 1.20 -6.83 17.50
N ARG A 250 1.10 -5.77 18.33
CA ARG A 250 -0.17 -5.27 18.81
C ARG A 250 -1.07 -4.73 17.68
N LEU A 251 -0.50 -4.02 16.73
CA LEU A 251 -1.23 -3.53 15.56
C LEU A 251 -1.74 -4.68 14.68
N ASN A 252 -0.97 -5.75 14.54
CA ASN A 252 -1.39 -6.95 13.80
C ASN A 252 -2.56 -7.67 14.50
N GLU A 253 -2.58 -7.74 15.83
CA GLU A 253 -3.69 -8.27 16.60
C GLU A 253 -4.98 -7.46 16.44
N LEU A 254 -4.86 -6.12 16.48
CA LEU A 254 -6.01 -5.20 16.41
C LEU A 254 -6.46 -4.88 14.99
N LEU A 255 -5.59 -5.07 14.02
CA LEU A 255 -5.84 -4.94 12.59
C LEU A 255 -6.52 -3.62 12.18
N PRO A 256 -6.02 -2.44 12.61
CA PRO A 256 -6.57 -1.16 12.18
C PRO A 256 -6.40 -0.93 10.67
N TYR A 257 -5.34 -1.50 10.10
CA TYR A 257 -5.09 -1.66 8.67
C TYR A 257 -4.96 -3.15 8.33
N ILE A 258 -5.37 -3.54 7.15
CA ILE A 258 -4.96 -4.81 6.55
C ILE A 258 -3.78 -4.51 5.63
N PRO A 259 -2.55 -4.96 5.98
CA PRO A 259 -1.41 -4.90 5.07
C PRO A 259 -1.70 -5.69 3.80
N LEU A 260 -1.40 -5.11 2.64
CA LEU A 260 -1.55 -5.78 1.36
C LEU A 260 -0.19 -6.20 0.81
N TRP A 261 0.61 -5.24 0.38
CA TRP A 261 1.94 -5.47 -0.19
C TRP A 261 2.80 -4.22 -0.09
N TYR A 262 4.11 -4.42 -0.28
CA TYR A 262 5.05 -3.35 -0.60
C TYR A 262 5.21 -3.32 -2.11
N GLU A 263 4.96 -2.16 -2.74
CA GLU A 263 5.15 -1.96 -4.17
C GLU A 263 6.65 -1.80 -4.45
N ASP A 264 7.17 -2.58 -5.39
CA ASP A 264 8.54 -2.44 -5.84
C ASP A 264 8.65 -1.24 -6.78
N HIS A 265 9.83 -0.66 -6.87
CA HIS A 265 10.10 0.45 -7.77
C HIS A 265 10.60 -0.10 -9.09
N VAL A 266 10.16 0.53 -10.17
CA VAL A 266 10.61 0.25 -11.53
C VAL A 266 11.04 1.55 -12.19
N TYR A 267 12.13 1.53 -12.95
CA TYR A 267 12.38 2.57 -13.93
C TYR A 267 12.62 1.97 -15.31
N ALA A 268 12.23 2.72 -16.32
CA ALA A 268 12.56 2.47 -17.70
C ALA A 268 13.32 3.69 -18.24
N ALA A 269 14.48 3.46 -18.82
CA ALA A 269 15.32 4.51 -19.37
C ALA A 269 15.84 4.13 -20.75
N ARG A 270 16.10 5.11 -21.59
CA ARG A 270 16.80 4.89 -22.85
C ARG A 270 18.19 4.31 -22.56
N SER A 271 18.69 3.43 -23.43
CA SER A 271 20.02 2.80 -23.29
C SER A 271 21.18 3.82 -23.24
N THR A 272 20.94 5.07 -23.65
CA THR A 272 21.89 6.18 -23.55
C THR A 272 21.98 6.79 -22.15
N VAL A 273 21.07 6.47 -21.23
CA VAL A 273 21.07 6.96 -19.85
C VAL A 273 21.90 5.99 -19.00
N GLU A 274 22.93 6.50 -18.34
CA GLU A 274 23.78 5.72 -17.44
C GLU A 274 23.80 6.30 -16.04
N GLY A 275 24.09 5.46 -15.03
CA GLY A 275 24.33 5.88 -13.64
C GLY A 275 23.09 6.00 -12.78
N TYR A 276 21.87 5.93 -13.31
CA TYR A 276 20.67 6.02 -12.49
C TYR A 276 20.52 4.80 -11.57
N ARG A 277 20.14 5.04 -10.32
CA ARG A 277 19.89 4.02 -9.31
C ARG A 277 18.56 4.30 -8.60
N LEU A 278 17.72 3.27 -8.48
CA LEU A 278 16.51 3.35 -7.70
C LEU A 278 16.82 3.43 -6.19
N ALA A 279 16.24 4.42 -5.53
CA ALA A 279 16.21 4.47 -4.07
C ALA A 279 15.03 3.64 -3.54
N SER A 280 15.21 2.95 -2.39
CA SER A 280 14.17 2.08 -1.79
C SER A 280 12.90 2.82 -1.40
N ASP A 281 12.97 4.13 -1.17
CA ASP A 281 11.81 5.00 -0.89
C ASP A 281 11.26 5.69 -2.15
N GLY A 282 11.82 5.40 -3.32
CA GLY A 282 11.40 5.93 -4.61
C GLY A 282 11.75 7.39 -4.85
N ASN A 283 12.68 7.97 -4.06
CA ASN A 283 13.16 9.31 -4.31
C ASN A 283 14.06 9.38 -5.57
N TYR A 284 14.43 10.60 -5.97
CA TYR A 284 15.21 10.85 -7.18
C TYR A 284 16.69 11.20 -6.90
N ASP A 285 17.22 10.84 -5.73
CA ASP A 285 18.62 11.13 -5.35
C ASP A 285 19.61 10.51 -6.36
N GLY A 286 19.25 9.34 -6.94
CA GLY A 286 20.07 8.70 -7.98
C GLY A 286 20.25 9.49 -9.28
N LEU A 287 19.55 10.62 -9.47
CA LEU A 287 19.76 11.51 -10.61
C LEU A 287 21.09 12.28 -10.53
N GLU A 288 21.72 12.36 -9.37
CA GLU A 288 23.03 13.02 -9.22
C GLU A 288 24.13 12.34 -10.05
N ASP A 289 24.03 11.01 -10.21
CA ASP A 289 25.03 10.19 -10.90
C ASP A 289 24.71 9.98 -12.40
N VAL A 290 23.59 10.55 -12.89
CA VAL A 290 23.11 10.30 -14.25
C VAL A 290 23.92 11.05 -15.29
N SER A 291 24.33 10.31 -16.34
CA SER A 291 24.83 10.86 -17.58
C SER A 291 24.02 10.39 -18.78
N VAL A 292 23.94 11.22 -19.80
CA VAL A 292 23.29 10.87 -21.07
C VAL A 292 24.34 10.85 -22.17
N LEU A 293 24.57 9.68 -22.76
CA LEU A 293 25.54 9.53 -23.86
C LEU A 293 24.97 10.16 -25.13
N ALA A 294 25.80 10.90 -25.84
CA ALA A 294 25.43 11.45 -27.15
C ALA A 294 25.15 10.29 -28.13
N THR A 295 23.98 10.27 -28.73
CA THR A 295 23.67 9.38 -29.86
C THR A 295 24.56 9.74 -31.03
N LYS A 296 25.34 8.76 -31.53
CA LYS A 296 26.18 8.94 -32.71
C LYS A 296 25.34 9.04 -33.98
#